data_49b9f2b06ceb0068db4421ee37ab0946
#
_entry.id   49b9f2b06ceb0068db4421ee37ab0946
#
_cell.length_a   1.000
_cell.length_b   1.000
_cell.length_c   1.000
_cell.angle_alpha   90.00
_cell.angle_beta   90.00
_cell.angle_gamma   90.00
#
_symmetry.space_group_name_H-M   'P 1'
#
loop_
_entity.id
_entity.type
_entity.pdbx_description
1 polymer ?
#
loop_
_entity_poly.entity_id
_entity_poly.type
_entity_poly.pdbx_seq_one_letter_code
_entity_poly.pdbx_strand_id
1 'polypeptide(L)'
;MVKRTIELTKKIIKNFNFQSKVMPEKQSDLNIESVHRLGHVAIRVEDVDRAKSFYMSLGMKLVWDDTDWCYLEAGENKDGLALLGPSYKAAGPHFAFHFTNKDEIKRIHDSLKNQGIKVGALHDHRDGTSSFYLKDTEGNWLEMLYHPLTGIPTNQ
;
A
#
# COMPACT_ATOMS: atom_id res chain seq x y z
N MET A 1 -26.05 44.43 -15.88
CA MET A 1 -25.56 43.04 -16.04
C MET A 1 -24.41 42.68 -15.07
N VAL A 2 -23.56 43.59 -14.71
CA VAL A 2 -22.35 43.30 -13.86
C VAL A 2 -22.65 42.93 -12.38
N LYS A 3 -23.70 43.50 -11.77
CA LYS A 3 -24.05 43.22 -10.37
C LYS A 3 -24.53 41.79 -10.08
N ARG A 4 -25.16 41.12 -11.06
CA ARG A 4 -25.66 39.75 -10.91
C ARG A 4 -24.53 38.70 -10.94
N THR A 5 -23.46 38.96 -11.67
CA THR A 5 -22.29 38.07 -11.78
C THR A 5 -21.50 38.06 -10.50
N ILE A 6 -21.34 39.18 -9.80
CA ILE A 6 -20.59 39.30 -8.55
C ILE A 6 -21.33 38.58 -7.41
N GLU A 7 -22.66 38.59 -7.40
CA GLU A 7 -23.42 37.87 -6.35
C GLU A 7 -23.41 36.37 -6.53
N LEU A 8 -23.40 35.86 -7.77
CA LEU A 8 -23.22 34.42 -8.03
C LEU A 8 -21.81 33.91 -7.60
N THR A 9 -20.77 34.70 -7.88
CA THR A 9 -19.40 34.35 -7.50
C THR A 9 -19.23 34.32 -5.99
N LYS A 10 -19.85 35.26 -5.25
CA LYS A 10 -19.84 35.24 -3.78
C LYS A 10 -20.63 34.07 -3.17
N LYS A 11 -21.68 33.58 -3.86
CA LYS A 11 -22.47 32.43 -3.41
C LYS A 11 -21.73 31.10 -3.65
N ILE A 12 -20.95 31.02 -4.72
CA ILE A 12 -20.10 29.85 -5.02
C ILE A 12 -18.94 29.76 -4.03
N ILE A 13 -18.32 30.90 -3.67
CA ILE A 13 -17.20 30.93 -2.70
C ILE A 13 -17.68 30.61 -1.27
N LYS A 14 -18.93 30.94 -0.91
CA LYS A 14 -19.48 30.59 0.42
C LYS A 14 -19.78 29.11 0.63
N ASN A 15 -19.96 28.34 -0.46
CA ASN A 15 -20.21 26.89 -0.38
C ASN A 15 -18.93 26.05 -0.45
N PHE A 16 -17.75 26.67 -0.65
CA PHE A 16 -16.45 26.03 -0.52
C PHE A 16 -15.79 26.39 0.83
N ASN A 17 -16.57 26.40 1.90
CA ASN A 17 -15.99 26.16 3.21
C ASN A 17 -15.69 24.68 3.30
N PHE A 18 -14.60 24.27 2.66
CA PHE A 18 -13.84 23.10 3.05
C PHE A 18 -13.32 23.41 4.48
N GLN A 19 -14.19 23.20 5.47
CA GLN A 19 -13.68 22.95 6.80
C GLN A 19 -12.79 21.71 6.64
N SER A 20 -11.49 21.97 6.46
CA SER A 20 -10.49 20.99 6.84
C SER A 20 -10.85 20.66 8.28
N LYS A 21 -11.48 19.51 8.46
CA LYS A 21 -11.56 18.87 9.77
C LYS A 21 -10.11 18.57 10.10
N VAL A 22 -9.44 19.59 10.70
CA VAL A 22 -8.16 19.41 11.35
C VAL A 22 -8.45 18.29 12.34
N MET A 23 -7.96 17.10 12.02
CA MET A 23 -7.96 15.97 12.95
C MET A 23 -7.41 16.53 14.26
N PRO A 24 -8.05 16.29 15.40
CA PRO A 24 -7.48 16.75 16.65
C PRO A 24 -6.06 16.21 16.69
N GLU A 25 -5.13 17.08 16.99
CA GLU A 25 -3.70 16.86 17.15
C GLU A 25 -3.44 15.96 18.39
N LYS A 26 -4.01 14.77 18.36
CA LYS A 26 -3.52 13.62 19.08
C LYS A 26 -2.63 12.91 18.06
N GLN A 27 -1.46 13.48 17.86
CA GLN A 27 -0.34 12.75 17.32
C GLN A 27 -0.28 11.47 18.17
N SER A 28 -0.82 10.40 17.59
CA SER A 28 -0.84 9.11 18.25
C SER A 28 0.60 8.79 18.62
N ASP A 29 0.82 8.38 19.88
CA ASP A 29 2.07 7.77 20.35
C ASP A 29 2.33 6.43 19.64
N LEU A 30 2.05 6.37 18.33
CA LEU A 30 2.56 5.37 17.44
C LEU A 30 4.06 5.60 17.41
N ASN A 31 4.76 4.90 18.27
CA ASN A 31 6.22 4.85 18.28
C ASN A 31 6.71 4.01 17.07
N ILE A 32 6.21 4.38 15.89
CA ILE A 32 6.69 3.93 14.59
C ILE A 32 7.85 4.86 14.30
N GLU A 33 9.06 4.38 14.47
CA GLU A 33 10.27 5.17 14.28
C GLU A 33 10.30 5.80 12.89
N SER A 34 9.88 5.10 11.86
CA SER A 34 9.49 5.64 10.53
C SER A 34 8.99 4.52 9.60
N VAL A 35 8.17 4.89 8.64
CA VAL A 35 7.94 4.07 7.45
C VAL A 35 9.24 4.11 6.62
N HIS A 36 9.85 2.95 6.36
CA HIS A 36 11.15 2.90 5.68
C HIS A 36 11.03 3.32 4.22
N ARG A 37 10.02 2.82 3.51
CA ARG A 37 9.75 3.20 2.12
C ARG A 37 8.35 2.76 1.68
N LEU A 38 7.84 3.39 0.64
CA LEU A 38 6.78 2.81 -0.18
C LEU A 38 7.43 1.73 -1.06
N GLY A 39 7.20 0.46 -0.73
CA GLY A 39 7.98 -0.64 -1.28
C GLY A 39 7.40 -1.27 -2.51
N HIS A 40 6.06 -1.40 -2.60
CA HIS A 40 5.42 -1.93 -3.79
C HIS A 40 3.98 -1.43 -3.99
N VAL A 41 3.50 -1.63 -5.21
CA VAL A 41 2.09 -1.51 -5.58
C VAL A 41 1.61 -2.88 -6.06
N ALA A 42 0.42 -3.28 -5.64
CA ALA A 42 -0.25 -4.47 -6.14
C ALA A 42 -1.43 -4.09 -7.03
N ILE A 43 -1.49 -4.67 -8.20
CA ILE A 43 -2.56 -4.44 -9.17
C ILE A 43 -3.22 -5.76 -9.58
N ARG A 44 -4.52 -5.68 -9.89
CA ARG A 44 -5.25 -6.82 -10.45
C ARG A 44 -5.01 -6.90 -11.95
N VAL A 45 -4.70 -8.10 -12.44
CA VAL A 45 -4.56 -8.40 -13.88
C VAL A 45 -5.44 -9.56 -14.26
N GLU A 46 -5.89 -9.62 -15.50
CA GLU A 46 -6.69 -10.74 -16.02
C GLU A 46 -5.83 -11.95 -16.37
N ASP A 47 -4.60 -11.71 -16.82
CA ASP A 47 -3.64 -12.72 -17.26
C ASP A 47 -2.25 -12.35 -16.72
N VAL A 48 -1.79 -13.15 -15.75
CA VAL A 48 -0.52 -12.90 -15.05
C VAL A 48 0.67 -13.04 -16.00
N ASP A 49 0.68 -14.05 -16.87
CA ASP A 49 1.82 -14.31 -17.77
C ASP A 49 1.96 -13.23 -18.84
N ARG A 50 0.84 -12.78 -19.39
CA ARG A 50 0.83 -11.67 -20.34
C ARG A 50 1.30 -10.38 -19.68
N ALA A 51 0.79 -10.03 -18.49
CA ALA A 51 1.16 -8.83 -17.76
C ALA A 51 2.64 -8.90 -17.33
N LYS A 52 3.08 -10.03 -16.79
CA LYS A 52 4.48 -10.30 -16.42
C LYS A 52 5.42 -10.05 -17.60
N SER A 53 5.12 -10.65 -18.75
CA SER A 53 5.91 -10.46 -19.98
C SER A 53 5.98 -9.00 -20.40
N PHE A 54 4.87 -8.26 -20.30
CA PHE A 54 4.83 -6.84 -20.62
C PHE A 54 5.77 -6.04 -19.70
N TYR A 55 5.66 -6.18 -18.38
CA TYR A 55 6.50 -5.43 -17.45
C TYR A 55 7.98 -5.82 -17.52
N MET A 56 8.28 -7.08 -17.78
CA MET A 56 9.66 -7.54 -18.04
C MET A 56 10.22 -6.89 -19.30
N SER A 57 9.42 -6.69 -20.35
CA SER A 57 9.85 -5.97 -21.56
C SER A 57 10.18 -4.49 -21.32
N LEU A 58 9.64 -3.90 -20.24
CA LEU A 58 10.00 -2.55 -19.77
C LEU A 58 11.26 -2.54 -18.89
N GLY A 59 11.89 -3.70 -18.66
CA GLY A 59 13.13 -3.82 -17.89
C GLY A 59 12.94 -4.20 -16.41
N MET A 60 11.73 -4.51 -15.97
CA MET A 60 11.52 -5.06 -14.62
C MET A 60 12.07 -6.49 -14.53
N LYS A 61 12.55 -6.84 -13.34
CA LYS A 61 13.08 -8.17 -13.04
C LYS A 61 12.04 -9.00 -12.29
N LEU A 62 11.82 -10.23 -12.74
CA LEU A 62 11.00 -11.19 -12.03
C LEU A 62 11.77 -11.66 -10.79
N VAL A 63 11.13 -11.61 -9.62
CA VAL A 63 11.70 -12.03 -8.33
C VAL A 63 10.96 -13.23 -7.78
N TRP A 64 9.63 -13.22 -7.86
CA TRP A 64 8.79 -14.34 -7.42
C TRP A 64 7.73 -14.66 -8.47
N ASP A 65 7.53 -15.96 -8.74
CA ASP A 65 6.52 -16.45 -9.68
C ASP A 65 5.69 -17.57 -9.05
N ASP A 66 4.38 -17.40 -9.11
CA ASP A 66 3.43 -18.39 -8.61
C ASP A 66 2.25 -18.51 -9.59
N THR A 67 1.41 -19.50 -9.41
CA THR A 67 0.31 -19.80 -10.35
C THR A 67 -0.74 -18.72 -10.46
N ASP A 68 -0.92 -17.90 -9.41
CA ASP A 68 -1.98 -16.91 -9.31
C ASP A 68 -1.48 -15.48 -9.05
N TRP A 69 -0.16 -15.28 -8.90
CA TRP A 69 0.46 -13.98 -8.76
C TRP A 69 1.97 -14.03 -9.05
N CYS A 70 2.55 -12.87 -9.34
CA CYS A 70 4.00 -12.73 -9.38
C CYS A 70 4.45 -11.39 -8.82
N TYR A 71 5.75 -11.30 -8.51
CA TYR A 71 6.38 -10.09 -7.99
C TYR A 71 7.57 -9.71 -8.86
N LEU A 72 7.58 -8.43 -9.29
CA LEU A 72 8.64 -7.86 -10.10
C LEU A 72 9.27 -6.67 -9.36
N GLU A 73 10.53 -6.42 -9.66
CA GLU A 73 11.28 -5.27 -9.13
C GLU A 73 11.85 -4.41 -10.25
N ALA A 74 11.85 -3.09 -10.05
CA ALA A 74 12.42 -2.10 -10.95
C ALA A 74 13.58 -1.35 -10.27
N GLY A 75 14.62 -1.07 -11.07
CA GLY A 75 15.74 -0.23 -10.66
C GLY A 75 16.58 -0.78 -9.50
N GLU A 76 17.56 0.00 -9.09
CA GLU A 76 18.46 -0.34 -7.99
C GLU A 76 17.75 -0.29 -6.62
N ASN A 77 16.72 0.55 -6.50
CA ASN A 77 15.91 0.67 -5.28
C ASN A 77 14.95 -0.51 -5.08
N LYS A 78 14.84 -1.42 -6.07
CA LYS A 78 13.94 -2.57 -6.03
C LYS A 78 12.48 -2.15 -5.77
N ASP A 79 12.00 -1.15 -6.52
CA ASP A 79 10.62 -0.71 -6.44
C ASP A 79 9.71 -1.83 -6.96
N GLY A 80 8.77 -2.27 -6.13
CA GLY A 80 8.04 -3.50 -6.34
C GLY A 80 6.72 -3.33 -7.07
N LEU A 81 6.38 -4.33 -7.89
CA LEU A 81 5.08 -4.49 -8.52
C LEU A 81 4.59 -5.93 -8.32
N ALA A 82 3.48 -6.11 -7.62
CA ALA A 82 2.78 -7.37 -7.50
C ALA A 82 1.64 -7.44 -8.53
N LEU A 83 1.64 -8.48 -9.35
CA LEU A 83 0.57 -8.77 -10.32
C LEU A 83 -0.33 -9.88 -9.75
N LEU A 84 -1.58 -9.52 -9.45
CA LEU A 84 -2.55 -10.42 -8.80
C LEU A 84 -3.52 -10.94 -9.85
N GLY A 85 -3.49 -12.23 -10.11
CA GLY A 85 -4.40 -12.90 -11.06
C GLY A 85 -5.83 -13.04 -10.53
N PRO A 86 -6.78 -13.48 -11.38
CA PRO A 86 -8.20 -13.58 -11.00
C PRO A 86 -8.47 -14.57 -9.87
N SER A 87 -7.64 -15.61 -9.75
CA SER A 87 -7.74 -16.66 -8.72
C SER A 87 -7.12 -16.26 -7.39
N TYR A 88 -6.25 -15.25 -7.36
CA TYR A 88 -5.63 -14.76 -6.13
C TYR A 88 -6.65 -14.10 -5.21
N LYS A 89 -6.86 -14.68 -4.02
CA LYS A 89 -7.91 -14.26 -3.07
C LYS A 89 -7.37 -13.66 -1.76
N ALA A 90 -6.06 -13.74 -1.52
CA ALA A 90 -5.48 -13.30 -0.26
C ALA A 90 -5.53 -11.76 -0.10
N ALA A 91 -5.38 -11.00 -1.20
CA ALA A 91 -5.50 -9.54 -1.20
C ALA A 91 -6.08 -9.00 -2.50
N GLY A 92 -6.59 -7.77 -2.45
CA GLY A 92 -6.95 -6.94 -3.61
C GLY A 92 -5.82 -5.96 -3.98
N PRO A 93 -6.08 -5.03 -4.91
CA PRO A 93 -5.16 -3.93 -5.18
C PRO A 93 -4.86 -3.11 -3.93
N HIS A 94 -3.59 -2.78 -3.71
CA HIS A 94 -3.10 -2.03 -2.56
C HIS A 94 -1.72 -1.42 -2.85
N PHE A 95 -1.23 -0.61 -1.92
CA PHE A 95 0.17 -0.22 -1.85
C PHE A 95 0.75 -0.69 -0.51
N ALA A 96 2.06 -0.89 -0.46
CA ALA A 96 2.72 -1.43 0.72
C ALA A 96 3.86 -0.55 1.24
N PHE A 97 3.88 -0.36 2.55
CA PHE A 97 5.04 0.17 3.25
C PHE A 97 5.95 -0.98 3.70
N HIS A 98 7.22 -0.90 3.35
CA HIS A 98 8.21 -1.91 3.69
C HIS A 98 8.98 -1.57 4.95
N PHE A 99 9.18 -2.58 5.77
CA PHE A 99 9.98 -2.58 6.99
C PHE A 99 11.04 -3.67 6.91
N THR A 100 12.18 -3.46 7.51
CA THR A 100 13.31 -4.41 7.46
C THR A 100 13.44 -5.26 8.72
N ASN A 101 12.61 -4.99 9.74
CA ASN A 101 12.59 -5.73 11.00
C ASN A 101 11.22 -6.39 11.22
N LYS A 102 11.21 -7.72 11.31
CA LYS A 102 9.97 -8.50 11.51
C LYS A 102 9.30 -8.19 12.86
N ASP A 103 10.08 -7.97 13.92
CA ASP A 103 9.50 -7.65 15.23
C ASP A 103 8.85 -6.26 15.25
N GLU A 104 9.31 -5.35 14.40
CA GLU A 104 8.71 -4.03 14.25
C GLU A 104 7.29 -4.12 13.67
N ILE A 105 7.07 -4.96 12.66
CA ILE A 105 5.73 -5.19 12.09
C ILE A 105 4.76 -5.68 13.17
N LYS A 106 5.19 -6.59 14.02
CA LYS A 106 4.36 -7.09 15.13
C LYS A 106 4.04 -5.97 16.12
N ARG A 107 5.04 -5.16 16.50
CA ARG A 107 4.82 -4.03 17.42
C ARG A 107 3.85 -3.00 16.85
N ILE A 108 3.98 -2.67 15.54
CA ILE A 108 3.10 -1.74 14.86
C ILE A 108 1.67 -2.30 14.82
N HIS A 109 1.50 -3.57 14.46
CA HIS A 109 0.21 -4.25 14.44
C HIS A 109 -0.50 -4.16 15.80
N ASP A 110 0.21 -4.54 16.88
CA ASP A 110 -0.34 -4.54 18.24
C ASP A 110 -0.64 -3.11 18.72
N SER A 111 0.19 -2.14 18.38
CA SER A 111 -0.02 -0.72 18.72
C SER A 111 -1.27 -0.15 18.03
N LEU A 112 -1.43 -0.38 16.74
CA LEU A 112 -2.60 0.06 15.98
C LEU A 112 -3.89 -0.54 16.54
N LYS A 113 -3.86 -1.85 16.84
CA LYS A 113 -4.98 -2.57 17.43
C LYS A 113 -5.37 -2.00 18.80
N ASN A 114 -4.39 -1.72 19.66
CA ASN A 114 -4.61 -1.14 20.99
C ASN A 114 -5.19 0.29 20.92
N GLN A 115 -4.95 1.02 19.84
CA GLN A 115 -5.53 2.33 19.58
C GLN A 115 -6.93 2.25 18.92
N GLY A 116 -7.49 1.05 18.78
CA GLY A 116 -8.80 0.84 18.17
C GLY A 116 -8.84 0.93 16.65
N ILE A 117 -7.67 0.98 15.98
CA ILE A 117 -7.59 0.95 14.52
C ILE A 117 -7.85 -0.47 14.05
N LYS A 118 -8.75 -0.61 13.08
CA LYS A 118 -9.08 -1.92 12.51
C LYS A 118 -7.94 -2.40 11.61
N VAL A 119 -7.24 -3.42 12.06
CA VAL A 119 -6.16 -4.09 11.31
C VAL A 119 -6.53 -5.54 11.01
N GLY A 120 -6.03 -6.06 9.89
CA GLY A 120 -6.11 -7.49 9.55
C GLY A 120 -5.23 -8.34 10.46
N ALA A 121 -5.32 -9.66 10.35
CA ALA A 121 -4.41 -10.57 11.04
C ALA A 121 -2.98 -10.43 10.47
N LEU A 122 -1.99 -10.64 11.33
CA LEU A 122 -0.59 -10.75 10.90
C LEU A 122 -0.36 -12.14 10.28
N HIS A 123 0.19 -12.18 9.08
CA HIS A 123 0.45 -13.40 8.32
C HIS A 123 1.92 -13.49 7.88
N ASP A 124 2.45 -14.71 7.92
CA ASP A 124 3.70 -15.06 7.25
C ASP A 124 3.37 -15.55 5.84
N HIS A 125 4.16 -15.12 4.86
CA HIS A 125 3.97 -15.45 3.46
C HIS A 125 4.96 -16.52 2.97
N ARG A 126 4.63 -17.16 1.83
CA ARG A 126 5.44 -18.20 1.21
C ARG A 126 6.83 -17.72 0.77
N ASP A 127 6.94 -16.45 0.46
CA ASP A 127 8.16 -15.77 0.01
C ASP A 127 9.07 -15.29 1.17
N GLY A 128 8.73 -15.62 2.42
CA GLY A 128 9.50 -15.24 3.61
C GLY A 128 9.20 -13.84 4.13
N THR A 129 8.29 -13.10 3.51
CA THR A 129 7.78 -11.84 4.03
C THR A 129 6.72 -12.06 5.10
N SER A 130 6.32 -11.01 5.81
CA SER A 130 5.22 -11.05 6.78
C SER A 130 4.47 -9.73 6.74
N SER A 131 3.15 -9.76 6.76
CA SER A 131 2.39 -8.53 6.67
C SER A 131 1.05 -8.56 7.36
N PHE A 132 0.45 -7.39 7.47
CA PHE A 132 -0.97 -7.20 7.75
C PHE A 132 -1.52 -6.04 6.92
N TYR A 133 -2.84 -6.07 6.73
CA TYR A 133 -3.56 -5.08 5.95
C TYR A 133 -4.41 -4.18 6.84
N LEU A 134 -4.54 -2.92 6.43
CA LEU A 134 -5.49 -1.98 7.01
C LEU A 134 -6.00 -1.01 5.94
N LYS A 135 -6.94 -0.17 6.32
CA LYS A 135 -7.43 0.92 5.47
C LYS A 135 -7.02 2.25 6.06
N ASP A 136 -6.71 3.20 5.19
CA ASP A 136 -6.58 4.59 5.57
C ASP A 136 -7.95 5.23 5.87
N THR A 137 -7.96 6.52 6.18
CA THR A 137 -9.17 7.29 6.48
C THR A 137 -10.13 7.43 5.31
N GLU A 138 -9.65 7.24 4.08
CA GLU A 138 -10.41 7.34 2.83
C GLU A 138 -10.83 5.95 2.30
N GLY A 139 -10.42 4.88 2.98
CA GLY A 139 -10.80 3.51 2.63
C GLY A 139 -9.82 2.82 1.68
N ASN A 140 -8.69 3.43 1.34
CA ASN A 140 -7.67 2.79 0.53
C ASN A 140 -7.00 1.66 1.30
N TRP A 141 -6.79 0.54 0.62
CA TRP A 141 -6.06 -0.58 1.21
C TRP A 141 -4.56 -0.31 1.19
N LEU A 142 -3.92 -0.55 2.33
CA LEU A 142 -2.47 -0.53 2.47
C LEU A 142 -2.01 -1.76 3.25
N GLU A 143 -0.79 -2.15 2.95
CA GLU A 143 -0.09 -3.25 3.58
C GLU A 143 1.10 -2.73 4.38
N MET A 144 1.27 -3.23 5.59
CA MET A 144 2.48 -3.07 6.38
C MET A 144 3.27 -4.37 6.25
N LEU A 145 4.41 -4.33 5.55
CA LEU A 145 5.14 -5.52 5.12
C LEU A 145 6.56 -5.55 5.69
N TYR A 146 6.90 -6.63 6.39
CA TYR A 146 8.30 -7.00 6.59
C TYR A 146 8.89 -7.52 5.29
N HIS A 147 9.92 -6.84 4.78
CA HIS A 147 10.68 -7.25 3.60
C HIS A 147 12.14 -7.47 4.02
N PRO A 148 12.67 -8.69 3.90
CA PRO A 148 14.05 -8.98 4.30
C PRO A 148 15.05 -8.07 3.57
N LEU A 149 16.10 -7.62 4.27
CA LEU A 149 17.18 -6.81 3.66
C LEU A 149 17.87 -7.54 2.50
N THR A 150 17.93 -8.86 2.60
CA THR A 150 18.50 -9.73 1.55
C THR A 150 17.62 -9.83 0.30
N GLY A 151 16.41 -9.27 0.36
CA GLY A 151 15.39 -9.42 -0.66
C GLY A 151 14.53 -10.69 -0.46
N ILE A 152 13.51 -10.82 -1.29
CA ILE A 152 12.69 -12.03 -1.37
C ILE A 152 13.54 -13.13 -2.01
N PRO A 153 13.63 -14.34 -1.43
CA PRO A 153 14.30 -15.46 -2.09
C PRO A 153 13.62 -15.75 -3.43
N THR A 154 14.39 -15.85 -4.49
CA THR A 154 13.85 -16.22 -5.80
C THR A 154 13.40 -17.68 -5.79
N ASN A 155 12.26 -17.97 -6.38
CA ASN A 155 11.72 -19.33 -6.56
C ASN A 155 11.74 -19.77 -8.04
N GLN A 156 12.66 -19.19 -8.80
CA GLN A 156 12.87 -19.53 -10.23
C GLN A 156 13.62 -20.83 -10.39
#